data_24b70a122247f7bf3138aaae39c8e994
#
_entry.id   24b70a122247f7bf3138aaae39c8e994
#
_cell.length_a   1.000
_cell.length_b   1.000
_cell.length_c   1.000
_cell.angle_alpha   90.00
_cell.angle_beta   90.00
_cell.angle_gamma   90.00
#
_symmetry.space_group_name_H-M   'P 1'
#
loop_
_entity.id
_entity.type
_entity.pdbx_description
1 polymer ?
#
loop_
_entity_poly.entity_id
_entity_poly.type
_entity_poly.pdbx_seq_one_letter_code
_entity_poly.pdbx_strand_id
1 'polypeptide(L)'
;MYGVFTTIEIFTGRDRRGGELRGGCIGFPQAVYNTVNGVIRSAIAAAVEDPRFEPMSIEELNKVTFEVSVLSPLELLEPGNPRTYPEKIVVGRHGIVIQKGYYSGLLLPQVPPVEYCWDSMTFLNEGCMKAFLPPDCWLDEDTSVLIYEAQIFKEVEPNGEVVERDLMEELRRCGNADKSKG
;
A
#
# COMPACT_ATOMS: atom_id res chain seq x y z
N MET A 1 -8.49 -8.57 15.16
CA MET A 1 -7.23 -7.81 15.12
C MET A 1 -6.83 -7.67 13.67
N TYR A 2 -6.29 -6.53 13.27
CA TYR A 2 -6.00 -6.17 11.88
C TYR A 2 -4.53 -5.75 11.74
N GLY A 3 -3.93 -5.98 10.60
CA GLY A 3 -2.67 -5.36 10.24
C GLY A 3 -2.84 -3.85 10.09
N VAL A 4 -1.78 -3.07 10.27
CA VAL A 4 -1.84 -1.61 10.17
C VAL A 4 -0.57 -1.09 9.53
N PHE A 5 -0.71 -0.15 8.59
CA PHE A 5 0.39 0.65 8.06
C PHE A 5 0.09 2.14 8.20
N THR A 6 1.11 2.92 8.43
CA THR A 6 1.03 4.38 8.41
C THR A 6 2.02 4.94 7.40
N THR A 7 1.53 5.84 6.56
CA THR A 7 2.31 6.60 5.58
C THR A 7 2.28 8.09 5.97
N ILE A 8 3.40 8.78 5.85
CA ILE A 8 3.50 10.21 6.10
C ILE A 8 3.93 10.91 4.82
N GLU A 9 3.13 11.88 4.37
CA GLU A 9 3.36 12.63 3.13
C GLU A 9 3.48 14.12 3.41
N ILE A 10 4.32 14.82 2.61
CA ILE A 10 4.40 16.28 2.66
C ILE A 10 3.10 16.86 2.10
N PHE A 11 2.48 17.74 2.87
CA PHE A 11 1.29 18.47 2.41
C PHE A 11 1.68 19.59 1.46
N THR A 12 1.25 19.49 0.21
CA THR A 12 1.57 20.48 -0.84
C THR A 12 0.40 21.41 -1.18
N GLY A 13 -0.71 21.33 -0.45
CA GLY A 13 -1.94 22.10 -0.72
C GLY A 13 -2.65 21.72 -2.03
N ARG A 14 -2.25 20.65 -2.66
CA ARG A 14 -2.86 20.12 -3.90
C ARG A 14 -3.22 18.66 -3.69
N ASP A 15 -4.39 18.29 -4.16
CA ASP A 15 -4.80 16.88 -4.26
C ASP A 15 -3.93 16.20 -5.34
N ARG A 16 -2.73 15.79 -4.96
CA ARG A 16 -1.82 15.03 -5.81
C ARG A 16 -1.98 13.56 -5.47
N ARG A 17 -2.20 12.75 -6.47
CA ARG A 17 -2.03 11.32 -6.39
C ARG A 17 -0.54 11.06 -6.08
N GLY A 18 -0.26 10.40 -4.96
CA GLY A 18 1.10 10.16 -4.51
C GLY A 18 1.79 11.45 -4.06
N GLY A 19 1.60 11.84 -2.81
CA GLY A 19 2.36 12.91 -2.17
C GLY A 19 3.83 12.53 -2.04
N GLU A 20 4.71 13.52 -1.92
CA GLU A 20 6.10 13.29 -1.59
C GLU A 20 6.19 12.70 -0.18
N LEU A 21 6.81 11.54 -0.03
CA LEU A 21 6.97 10.89 1.26
C LEU A 21 7.89 11.71 2.16
N ARG A 22 7.45 11.99 3.37
CA ARG A 22 8.27 12.61 4.44
C ARG A 22 8.70 11.60 5.48
N GLY A 23 7.90 10.58 5.68
CA GLY A 23 8.19 9.40 6.47
C GLY A 23 7.88 8.18 5.63
N GLY A 24 8.33 6.99 6.08
CA GLY A 24 8.08 5.77 5.35
C GLY A 24 6.62 5.34 5.39
N CYS A 25 6.35 4.29 4.65
CA CYS A 25 5.19 3.45 4.87
C CYS A 25 5.63 2.31 5.80
N ILE A 26 5.40 2.46 7.10
CA ILE A 26 5.81 1.51 8.13
C ILE A 26 4.57 0.92 8.77
N GLY A 27 4.63 -0.39 9.06
CA GLY A 27 3.52 -1.04 9.73
C GLY A 27 3.74 -2.52 10.00
N PHE A 28 2.65 -3.14 10.40
CA PHE A 28 2.58 -4.54 10.80
C PHE A 28 1.55 -5.25 9.91
N PRO A 29 1.98 -6.09 8.93
CA PRO A 29 1.05 -6.79 8.05
C PRO A 29 0.17 -7.79 8.80
N GLN A 30 0.65 -8.31 9.93
CA GLN A 30 -0.09 -9.17 10.83
C GLN A 30 -0.49 -8.41 12.10
N ALA A 31 -1.62 -8.80 12.68
CA ALA A 31 -2.18 -8.19 13.88
C ALA A 31 -1.37 -8.52 15.16
N VAL A 32 -0.20 -7.92 15.31
CA VAL A 32 0.69 -8.08 16.49
C VAL A 32 0.15 -7.32 17.69
N TYR A 33 -0.60 -6.23 17.45
CA TYR A 33 -1.19 -5.36 18.46
C TYR A 33 -2.71 -5.25 18.26
N ASN A 34 -3.45 -4.76 19.26
CA ASN A 34 -4.79 -4.24 18.97
C ASN A 34 -4.68 -3.05 18.00
N THR A 35 -5.73 -2.81 17.21
CA THR A 35 -5.71 -1.85 16.10
C THR A 35 -5.25 -0.45 16.53
N VAL A 36 -5.73 0.06 17.67
CA VAL A 36 -5.34 1.40 18.17
C VAL A 36 -3.85 1.48 18.46
N ASN A 37 -3.32 0.51 19.20
CA ASN A 37 -1.88 0.46 19.48
C ASN A 37 -1.05 0.24 18.22
N GLY A 38 -1.57 -0.54 17.26
CA GLY A 38 -0.94 -0.73 15.95
C GLY A 38 -0.80 0.60 15.21
N VAL A 39 -1.86 1.40 15.16
CA VAL A 39 -1.84 2.74 14.52
C VAL A 39 -0.83 3.65 15.20
N ILE A 40 -0.86 3.75 16.54
CA ILE A 40 0.09 4.60 17.29
C ILE A 40 1.54 4.19 17.01
N ARG A 41 1.84 2.90 17.08
CA ARG A 41 3.21 2.39 16.87
C ARG A 41 3.68 2.55 15.44
N SER A 42 2.82 2.28 14.45
CA SER A 42 3.17 2.45 13.05
C SER A 42 3.40 3.93 12.70
N ALA A 43 2.61 4.84 13.27
CA ALA A 43 2.78 6.28 13.08
C ALA A 43 4.11 6.78 13.66
N ILE A 44 4.46 6.34 14.89
CA ILE A 44 5.75 6.67 15.51
C ILE A 44 6.90 6.11 14.68
N ALA A 45 6.83 4.83 14.30
CA ALA A 45 7.87 4.19 13.50
C ALA A 45 8.05 4.89 12.14
N ALA A 46 6.96 5.24 11.44
CA ALA A 46 7.02 6.00 10.19
C ALA A 46 7.64 7.39 10.35
N ALA A 47 7.43 8.04 11.50
CA ALA A 47 7.95 9.38 11.76
C ALA A 47 9.43 9.40 12.14
N VAL A 48 9.91 8.42 12.92
CA VAL A 48 11.23 8.53 13.57
C VAL A 48 12.11 7.27 13.48
N GLU A 49 11.61 6.14 12.95
CA GLU A 49 12.34 4.88 12.90
C GLU A 49 12.62 4.38 11.47
N ASP A 50 12.11 5.08 10.44
CA ASP A 50 12.39 4.70 9.05
C ASP A 50 13.81 5.16 8.65
N PRO A 51 14.74 4.23 8.37
CA PRO A 51 16.14 4.58 8.08
C PRO A 51 16.33 5.32 6.75
N ARG A 52 15.29 5.44 5.93
CA ARG A 52 15.33 6.19 4.67
C ARG A 52 15.16 7.70 4.85
N PHE A 53 14.69 8.13 6.03
CA PHE A 53 14.37 9.51 6.34
C PHE A 53 15.00 9.94 7.67
N GLU A 54 15.34 11.22 7.78
CA GLU A 54 15.70 11.79 9.08
C GLU A 54 14.49 11.79 10.03
N PRO A 55 14.67 11.53 11.33
CA PRO A 55 13.59 11.61 12.31
C PRO A 55 12.83 12.92 12.19
N MET A 56 11.50 12.84 12.18
CA MET A 56 10.64 14.00 12.02
C MET A 56 10.60 14.85 13.30
N SER A 57 10.68 16.17 13.14
CA SER A 57 10.54 17.11 14.24
C SER A 57 9.07 17.48 14.50
N ILE A 58 8.77 18.04 15.68
CA ILE A 58 7.41 18.47 16.05
C ILE A 58 6.91 19.59 15.11
N GLU A 59 7.80 20.48 14.67
CA GLU A 59 7.47 21.58 13.77
C GLU A 59 7.02 21.13 12.39
N GLU A 60 7.40 19.90 11.98
CA GLU A 60 7.00 19.32 10.70
C GLU A 60 5.57 18.76 10.72
N LEU A 61 4.97 18.50 11.90
CA LEU A 61 3.60 17.97 12.00
C LEU A 61 2.56 18.86 11.29
N ASN A 62 2.78 20.16 11.24
CA ASN A 62 1.88 21.08 10.52
C ASN A 62 2.14 21.14 9.00
N LYS A 63 3.05 20.32 8.47
CA LYS A 63 3.46 20.30 7.07
C LYS A 63 3.22 18.94 6.41
N VAL A 64 2.73 17.98 7.16
CA VAL A 64 2.51 16.61 6.70
C VAL A 64 1.08 16.18 6.92
N THR A 65 0.66 15.16 6.15
CA THR A 65 -0.59 14.43 6.36
C THR A 65 -0.29 12.97 6.64
N PHE A 66 -1.12 12.37 7.47
CA PHE A 66 -1.05 10.95 7.79
C PHE A 66 -2.08 10.17 6.99
N GLU A 67 -1.66 9.00 6.50
CA GLU A 67 -2.53 8.01 5.92
C GLU A 67 -2.37 6.70 6.70
N VAL A 68 -3.48 6.11 7.12
CA VAL A 68 -3.53 4.84 7.85
C VAL A 68 -4.26 3.81 7.02
N SER A 69 -3.62 2.67 6.77
CA SER A 69 -4.22 1.51 6.13
C SER A 69 -4.46 0.42 7.18
N VAL A 70 -5.72 0.01 7.34
CA VAL A 70 -6.13 -1.09 8.23
C VAL A 70 -6.38 -2.32 7.36
N LEU A 71 -5.57 -3.36 7.54
CA LEU A 71 -5.51 -4.52 6.67
C LEU A 71 -6.36 -5.67 7.21
N SER A 72 -7.14 -6.31 6.34
CA SER A 72 -7.75 -7.60 6.63
C SER A 72 -6.68 -8.69 6.88
N PRO A 73 -7.05 -9.85 7.45
CA PRO A 73 -6.16 -10.99 7.46
C PRO A 73 -5.65 -11.35 6.05
N LEU A 74 -4.42 -11.85 6.00
CA LEU A 74 -3.83 -12.33 4.76
C LEU A 74 -4.50 -13.65 4.34
N GLU A 75 -4.91 -13.74 3.08
CA GLU A 75 -5.50 -14.94 2.48
C GLU A 75 -4.59 -15.47 1.37
N LEU A 76 -4.22 -16.74 1.47
CA LEU A 76 -3.44 -17.38 0.43
C LEU A 76 -4.31 -17.54 -0.83
N LEU A 77 -3.85 -17.05 -1.96
CA LEU A 77 -4.44 -17.43 -3.24
C LEU A 77 -4.24 -18.94 -3.42
N GLU A 78 -5.37 -19.66 -3.52
CA GLU A 78 -5.33 -21.11 -3.57
C GLU A 78 -4.38 -21.61 -4.66
N PRO A 79 -3.54 -22.61 -4.33
CA PRO A 79 -2.66 -23.25 -5.29
C PRO A 79 -3.50 -23.81 -6.46
N GLY A 80 -3.12 -23.43 -7.65
CA GLY A 80 -3.78 -23.82 -8.87
C GLY A 80 -2.89 -23.48 -10.06
N ASN A 81 -3.47 -23.16 -11.18
CA ASN A 81 -2.71 -22.60 -12.28
C ASN A 81 -2.35 -21.14 -11.97
N PRO A 82 -1.07 -20.79 -11.70
CA PRO A 82 -0.69 -19.42 -11.40
C PRO A 82 -1.11 -18.42 -12.48
N ARG A 83 -1.21 -18.85 -13.73
CA ARG A 83 -1.65 -18.02 -14.86
C ARG A 83 -3.05 -17.43 -14.67
N THR A 84 -3.86 -17.96 -13.74
CA THR A 84 -5.18 -17.41 -13.40
C THR A 84 -5.13 -16.37 -12.28
N TYR A 85 -3.99 -16.14 -11.63
CA TYR A 85 -3.88 -15.16 -10.53
C TYR A 85 -4.25 -13.74 -10.95
N PRO A 86 -3.88 -13.24 -12.15
CA PRO A 86 -4.31 -11.90 -12.58
C PRO A 86 -5.82 -11.70 -12.62
N GLU A 87 -6.60 -12.78 -12.86
CA GLU A 87 -8.06 -12.74 -12.89
C GLU A 87 -8.69 -12.73 -11.49
N LYS A 88 -7.96 -13.23 -10.48
CA LYS A 88 -8.40 -13.28 -9.08
C LYS A 88 -8.05 -12.01 -8.30
N ILE A 89 -7.11 -11.21 -8.79
CA ILE A 89 -6.65 -9.99 -8.15
C ILE A 89 -7.45 -8.81 -8.68
N VAL A 90 -8.13 -8.10 -7.80
CA VAL A 90 -8.84 -6.85 -8.10
C VAL A 90 -7.97 -5.68 -7.66
N VAL A 91 -7.35 -5.01 -8.62
CA VAL A 91 -6.53 -3.81 -8.38
C VAL A 91 -7.40 -2.71 -7.77
N GLY A 92 -6.87 -2.01 -6.77
CA GLY A 92 -7.59 -1.00 -6.00
C GLY A 92 -8.43 -1.56 -4.85
N ARG A 93 -8.59 -2.89 -4.77
CA ARG A 93 -9.23 -3.58 -3.66
C ARG A 93 -8.23 -4.44 -2.91
N HIS A 94 -7.47 -5.27 -3.63
CA HIS A 94 -6.51 -6.17 -3.04
C HIS A 94 -5.14 -5.52 -2.92
N GLY A 95 -4.50 -5.67 -1.75
CA GLY A 95 -3.06 -5.65 -1.61
C GLY A 95 -2.51 -7.07 -1.82
N ILE A 96 -1.23 -7.18 -2.09
CA ILE A 96 -0.58 -8.47 -2.32
C ILE A 96 0.66 -8.65 -1.43
N VAL A 97 0.91 -9.90 -1.06
CA VAL A 97 2.18 -10.32 -0.48
C VAL A 97 2.73 -11.45 -1.31
N ILE A 98 3.96 -11.29 -1.79
CA ILE A 98 4.72 -12.35 -2.46
C ILE A 98 5.69 -12.94 -1.45
N GLN A 99 5.72 -14.27 -1.35
CA GLN A 99 6.65 -14.99 -0.47
C GLN A 99 7.29 -16.16 -1.21
N LYS A 100 8.62 -16.23 -1.16
CA LYS A 100 9.40 -17.35 -1.70
C LYS A 100 10.61 -17.60 -0.83
N GLY A 101 10.58 -18.68 -0.05
CA GLY A 101 11.62 -18.97 0.95
C GLY A 101 11.74 -17.83 1.97
N TYR A 102 12.89 -17.19 2.03
CA TYR A 102 13.16 -16.04 2.92
C TYR A 102 12.82 -14.68 2.31
N TYR A 103 12.48 -14.64 1.03
CA TYR A 103 12.13 -13.41 0.32
C TYR A 103 10.67 -13.11 0.50
N SER A 104 10.37 -11.84 0.80
CA SER A 104 8.99 -11.38 0.91
C SER A 104 8.86 -9.92 0.45
N GLY A 105 7.80 -9.64 -0.28
CA GLY A 105 7.45 -8.28 -0.71
C GLY A 105 5.96 -8.04 -0.49
N LEU A 106 5.62 -6.89 0.05
CA LEU A 106 4.25 -6.44 0.27
C LEU A 106 4.00 -5.16 -0.52
N LEU A 107 2.87 -5.13 -1.23
CA LEU A 107 2.35 -3.93 -1.87
C LEU A 107 0.93 -3.65 -1.40
N LEU A 108 0.70 -2.43 -0.96
CA LEU A 108 -0.61 -1.94 -0.51
C LEU A 108 -1.54 -1.73 -1.73
N PRO A 109 -2.88 -1.83 -1.55
CA PRO A 109 -3.83 -1.71 -2.65
C PRO A 109 -3.88 -0.31 -3.28
N GLN A 110 -3.41 0.72 -2.59
CA GLN A 110 -3.33 2.08 -3.13
C GLN A 110 -2.15 2.32 -4.08
N VAL A 111 -1.14 1.44 -4.09
CA VAL A 111 0.05 1.63 -4.93
C VAL A 111 -0.29 1.65 -6.44
N PRO A 112 -1.04 0.68 -6.99
CA PRO A 112 -1.35 0.69 -8.42
C PRO A 112 -2.13 1.91 -8.91
N PRO A 113 -3.23 2.34 -8.25
CA PRO A 113 -4.01 3.48 -8.74
C PRO A 113 -3.31 4.82 -8.55
N VAL A 114 -2.48 4.95 -7.51
CA VAL A 114 -1.84 6.22 -7.18
C VAL A 114 -0.66 6.49 -8.09
N GLU A 115 0.22 5.52 -8.28
CA GLU A 115 1.48 5.78 -8.95
C GLU A 115 1.41 5.60 -10.47
N TYR A 116 0.78 4.52 -10.97
CA TYR A 116 0.99 4.12 -12.36
C TYR A 116 -0.23 3.55 -13.07
N CYS A 117 -1.39 3.48 -12.45
CA CYS A 117 -2.59 2.84 -13.03
C CYS A 117 -2.31 1.40 -13.50
N TRP A 118 -1.59 0.62 -12.69
CA TRP A 118 -1.20 -0.76 -13.02
C TRP A 118 -2.40 -1.69 -13.21
N ASP A 119 -2.26 -2.63 -14.13
CA ASP A 119 -3.12 -3.80 -14.18
C ASP A 119 -2.68 -4.88 -13.18
N SER A 120 -3.46 -5.94 -13.04
CA SER A 120 -3.18 -7.02 -12.08
C SER A 120 -1.90 -7.80 -12.40
N MET A 121 -1.52 -7.92 -13.68
CA MET A 121 -0.28 -8.59 -14.08
C MET A 121 0.93 -7.75 -13.69
N THR A 122 0.90 -6.45 -13.98
CA THR A 122 1.94 -5.51 -13.57
C THR A 122 2.06 -5.48 -12.05
N PHE A 123 0.93 -5.49 -11.33
CA PHE A 123 0.92 -5.51 -9.88
C PHE A 123 1.62 -6.74 -9.29
N LEU A 124 1.39 -7.94 -9.87
CA LEU A 124 2.09 -9.17 -9.48
C LEU A 124 3.60 -9.08 -9.76
N ASN A 125 3.97 -8.58 -10.95
CA ASN A 125 5.37 -8.41 -11.32
C ASN A 125 6.11 -7.48 -10.37
N GLU A 126 5.51 -6.33 -10.04
CA GLU A 126 6.05 -5.37 -9.08
C GLU A 126 6.13 -5.95 -7.66
N GLY A 127 5.17 -6.80 -7.28
CA GLY A 127 5.21 -7.56 -6.03
C GLY A 127 6.42 -8.48 -5.95
N CYS A 128 6.75 -9.19 -7.04
CA CYS A 128 7.96 -10.00 -7.14
C CYS A 128 9.23 -9.15 -7.02
N MET A 129 9.31 -8.05 -7.76
CA MET A 129 10.46 -7.14 -7.68
C MET A 129 10.60 -6.51 -6.29
N LYS A 130 9.49 -6.21 -5.61
CA LYS A 130 9.49 -5.76 -4.21
C LYS A 130 10.06 -6.80 -3.26
N ALA A 131 9.92 -8.08 -3.57
CA ALA A 131 10.52 -9.20 -2.84
C ALA A 131 11.98 -9.46 -3.26
N PHE A 132 12.58 -8.65 -4.12
CA PHE A 132 13.91 -8.87 -4.73
C PHE A 132 14.00 -10.15 -5.56
N LEU A 133 12.90 -10.52 -6.23
CA LEU A 133 12.76 -11.68 -7.11
C LEU A 133 12.56 -11.24 -8.56
N PRO A 134 12.75 -12.12 -9.55
CA PRO A 134 12.37 -11.86 -10.94
C PRO A 134 10.89 -11.49 -11.06
N PRO A 135 10.49 -10.64 -12.02
CA PRO A 135 9.12 -10.13 -12.13
C PRO A 135 8.06 -11.21 -12.37
N ASP A 136 8.44 -12.35 -12.91
CA ASP A 136 7.58 -13.50 -13.18
C ASP A 136 7.58 -14.56 -12.07
N CYS A 137 8.18 -14.26 -10.91
CA CYS A 137 8.32 -15.19 -9.79
C CYS A 137 6.99 -15.76 -9.29
N TRP A 138 5.88 -15.07 -9.49
CA TRP A 138 4.55 -15.51 -9.12
C TRP A 138 4.04 -16.71 -9.93
N LEU A 139 4.74 -17.05 -11.04
CA LEU A 139 4.48 -18.26 -11.84
C LEU A 139 5.16 -19.52 -11.28
N ASP A 140 6.11 -19.35 -10.35
CA ASP A 140 6.86 -20.46 -9.79
C ASP A 140 6.03 -21.23 -8.75
N GLU A 141 6.13 -22.54 -8.74
CA GLU A 141 5.36 -23.43 -7.84
C GLU A 141 5.72 -23.24 -6.36
N ASP A 142 6.93 -22.75 -6.07
CA ASP A 142 7.42 -22.48 -4.71
C ASP A 142 7.18 -21.04 -4.24
N THR A 143 6.45 -20.24 -5.03
CA THR A 143 6.04 -18.89 -4.69
C THR A 143 4.61 -18.88 -4.17
N SER A 144 4.42 -18.32 -2.98
CA SER A 144 3.10 -18.07 -2.41
C SER A 144 2.68 -16.62 -2.70
N VAL A 145 1.47 -16.47 -3.24
CA VAL A 145 0.82 -15.17 -3.42
C VAL A 145 -0.32 -15.07 -2.43
N LEU A 146 -0.26 -14.11 -1.53
CA LEU A 146 -1.32 -13.81 -0.58
C LEU A 146 -1.97 -12.49 -0.96
N ILE A 147 -3.27 -12.38 -0.72
CA ILE A 147 -4.06 -11.17 -0.91
C ILE A 147 -4.64 -10.70 0.42
N TYR A 148 -4.98 -9.44 0.50
CA TYR A 148 -5.72 -8.84 1.60
C TYR A 148 -6.46 -7.59 1.10
N GLU A 149 -7.44 -7.12 1.86
CA GLU A 149 -8.10 -5.84 1.63
C GLU A 149 -7.62 -4.81 2.66
N ALA A 150 -7.76 -3.53 2.35
CA ALA A 150 -7.46 -2.46 3.30
C ALA A 150 -8.53 -1.38 3.27
N GLN A 151 -8.92 -0.90 4.46
CA GLN A 151 -9.58 0.38 4.62
C GLN A 151 -8.50 1.44 4.83
N ILE A 152 -8.58 2.53 4.08
CA ILE A 152 -7.55 3.56 4.05
C ILE A 152 -8.15 4.89 4.47
N PHE A 153 -7.59 5.47 5.51
CA PHE A 153 -8.00 6.75 6.08
C PHE A 153 -6.87 7.76 5.92
N LYS A 154 -7.17 8.92 5.35
CA LYS A 154 -6.19 9.96 5.09
C LYS A 154 -6.66 11.32 5.60
N GLU A 155 -5.74 12.07 6.20
CA GLU A 155 -5.96 13.49 6.47
C GLU A 155 -6.03 14.29 5.17
N VAL A 156 -7.03 15.15 5.04
CA VAL A 156 -7.18 16.06 3.87
C VAL A 156 -6.14 17.17 3.92
N GLU A 157 -5.83 17.64 5.10
CA GLU A 157 -4.80 18.64 5.40
C GLU A 157 -4.21 18.39 6.79
N PRO A 158 -3.04 18.93 7.13
CA PRO A 158 -2.40 18.72 8.43
C PRO A 158 -3.34 19.08 9.59
N ASN A 159 -3.53 18.13 10.51
CA ASN A 159 -4.48 18.22 11.63
C ASN A 159 -5.94 18.47 11.22
N GLY A 160 -6.29 18.18 9.97
CA GLY A 160 -7.62 18.42 9.42
C GLY A 160 -8.55 17.21 9.49
N GLU A 161 -9.56 17.24 8.65
CA GLU A 161 -10.52 16.16 8.53
C GLU A 161 -9.84 14.87 8.01
N VAL A 162 -10.27 13.74 8.56
CA VAL A 162 -9.85 12.41 8.09
C VAL A 162 -10.97 11.81 7.24
N VAL A 163 -10.64 11.40 6.03
CA VAL A 163 -11.58 10.78 5.10
C VAL A 163 -11.15 9.36 4.73
N GLU A 164 -12.11 8.49 4.47
CA GLU A 164 -11.85 7.18 3.87
C GLU A 164 -11.62 7.34 2.37
N ARG A 165 -10.55 6.72 1.85
CA ARG A 165 -10.23 6.73 0.41
C ARG A 165 -11.01 5.66 -0.32
N ASP A 166 -11.62 6.03 -1.45
CA ASP A 166 -12.21 5.10 -2.42
C ASP A 166 -11.23 4.85 -3.58
N LEU A 167 -10.43 3.80 -3.45
CA LEU A 167 -9.44 3.44 -4.47
C LEU A 167 -10.08 3.01 -5.79
N MET A 168 -11.30 2.48 -5.77
CA MET A 168 -12.00 2.10 -7.00
C MET A 168 -12.44 3.33 -7.77
N GLU A 169 -12.83 4.42 -7.08
CA GLU A 169 -13.10 5.71 -7.72
C GLU A 169 -11.82 6.34 -8.28
N GLU A 170 -10.71 6.25 -7.55
CA GLU A 170 -9.41 6.74 -8.02
C GLU A 170 -8.95 6.02 -9.30
N LEU A 171 -9.13 4.69 -9.38
CA LEU A 171 -8.85 3.90 -10.59
C LEU A 171 -9.70 4.28 -11.79
N ARG A 172 -11.00 4.59 -11.58
CA ARG A 172 -11.85 5.06 -12.69
C ARG A 172 -11.31 6.34 -13.32
N ARG A 173 -10.72 7.21 -12.51
CA ARG A 173 -10.07 8.44 -12.98
C ARG A 173 -8.80 8.15 -13.80
N CYS A 174 -8.06 7.07 -13.50
CA CYS A 174 -6.94 6.61 -14.32
C CYS A 174 -7.37 6.29 -15.76
N GLY A 175 -8.42 5.49 -15.93
CA GLY A 175 -8.92 5.09 -17.25
C GLY A 175 -9.50 6.24 -18.09
N ASN A 176 -9.88 7.36 -17.47
CA ASN A 176 -10.39 8.54 -18.18
C ASN A 176 -9.27 9.51 -18.60
N ALA A 177 -8.12 9.51 -17.92
CA ALA A 177 -7.00 10.37 -18.28
C ALA A 177 -6.31 9.94 -19.60
N ASP A 178 -6.37 8.65 -19.91
CA ASP A 178 -5.79 8.10 -21.16
C ASP A 178 -6.66 8.40 -22.41
N LYS A 179 -7.97 8.57 -22.21
CA LYS A 179 -8.90 8.89 -23.30
C LYS A 179 -8.92 10.37 -23.72
N SER A 180 -8.31 11.25 -22.95
CA SER A 180 -8.25 12.70 -23.23
C SER A 180 -6.98 13.13 -23.98
N LYS A 181 -6.08 12.18 -24.32
CA LYS A 181 -4.83 12.42 -25.06
C LYS A 181 -4.82 11.79 -26.46
N GLY A 182 -6.00 11.33 -26.93
CA GLY A 182 -6.17 10.81 -28.28
C GLY A 182 -6.86 11.79 -29.22
#